data_c0081afdb0f948fc66970d57bfe06cf9
#
_entry.id   c0081afdb0f948fc66970d57bfe06cf9
#
_cell.length_a   1.000
_cell.length_b   1.000
_cell.length_c   1.000
_cell.angle_alpha   90.00
_cell.angle_beta   90.00
_cell.angle_gamma   90.00
#
_symmetry.space_group_name_H-M   'P 1'
#
loop_
_entity.id
_entity.type
_entity.pdbx_description
1 polymer ?
#
loop_
_entity_poly.entity_id
_entity_poly.type
_entity_poly.pdbx_seq_one_letter_code
_entity_poly.pdbx_strand_id
1 'polypeptide(L)'
;MGVIGLKGGRIEDLNLRYSPQWYTLLANSTDVLFSGIDIFGGSKSKNPAKNTDGWDTYRSSNVVIQNSHIDNGDDCVSFKPNSTDIVVQNLICNGSHGISVGSLGQYKGEVDIVKNIYVANISMSNASDGARIKVWPGASSALSEDLQGGGGSGEVKNVTYDGMIVNNVDYAIEITQCYGQKNITLCNQFPSNLTISDIEIKNFKGTTSKKYDPLIGYLQCSSPSVCKDIKISNIDVKSPSGTDLYSCGSISGIEDQVHCTTNGTKGGHS
;
A
#
# COMPACT_ATOMS: atom_id res chain seq x y z
N MET A 1 8.86 13.43 12.30
CA MET A 1 9.18 12.94 13.67
C MET A 1 9.78 11.55 13.56
N GLY A 2 10.95 11.30 14.16
CA GLY A 2 11.56 9.99 14.26
C GLY A 2 11.36 9.42 15.66
N VAL A 3 10.78 8.21 15.76
CA VAL A 3 10.61 7.45 16.99
C VAL A 3 11.40 6.14 16.81
N ILE A 4 12.53 6.04 17.50
CA ILE A 4 13.48 4.96 17.27
C ILE A 4 13.83 4.26 18.60
N GLY A 5 13.66 2.92 18.63
CA GLY A 5 14.00 2.11 19.79
C GLY A 5 13.05 2.24 20.97
N LEU A 6 11.83 2.75 20.76
CA LEU A 6 10.82 2.88 21.82
C LEU A 6 10.25 1.50 22.17
N LYS A 7 10.23 1.18 23.46
CA LYS A 7 9.61 -0.04 24.00
C LYS A 7 8.51 0.34 24.98
N GLY A 8 7.28 0.26 24.52
CA GLY A 8 6.11 0.71 25.25
C GLY A 8 5.96 2.22 25.28
N GLY A 9 4.84 2.73 24.78
CA GLY A 9 4.57 4.16 24.81
C GLY A 9 3.32 4.58 24.06
N ARG A 10 2.91 5.82 24.33
CA ARG A 10 1.77 6.45 23.65
C ARG A 10 2.20 7.81 23.13
N ILE A 11 1.81 8.10 21.89
CA ILE A 11 2.01 9.39 21.25
C ILE A 11 0.64 9.86 20.79
N GLU A 12 0.12 10.88 21.45
CA GLU A 12 -1.29 11.26 21.31
C GLU A 12 -1.45 12.77 21.13
N ASP A 13 -2.52 13.14 20.42
CA ASP A 13 -3.02 14.51 20.28
C ASP A 13 -1.99 15.51 19.75
N LEU A 14 -1.24 15.11 18.70
CA LEU A 14 -0.25 15.96 18.06
C LEU A 14 -0.76 16.53 16.74
N ASN A 15 -0.33 17.76 16.48
CA ASN A 15 -0.50 18.42 15.19
C ASN A 15 0.84 18.52 14.47
N LEU A 16 0.98 17.82 13.33
CA LEU A 16 2.18 17.80 12.50
C LEU A 16 1.94 18.57 11.20
N ARG A 17 2.81 19.53 10.88
CA ARG A 17 2.59 20.46 9.78
C ARG A 17 3.82 20.61 8.91
N TYR A 18 3.59 20.59 7.57
CA TYR A 18 4.56 21.00 6.56
C TYR A 18 5.91 20.29 6.65
N SER A 19 5.90 18.99 6.90
CA SER A 19 7.13 18.20 6.82
C SER A 19 7.70 18.23 5.40
N PRO A 20 9.00 18.40 5.22
CA PRO A 20 9.62 18.41 3.89
C PRO A 20 9.73 17.00 3.30
N GLN A 21 9.48 15.95 4.11
CA GLN A 21 9.52 14.55 3.76
C GLN A 21 8.59 13.77 4.68
N TRP A 22 8.93 12.61 5.18
CA TRP A 22 8.04 11.80 6.04
C TRP A 22 7.64 12.53 7.33
N TYR A 23 6.38 12.37 7.73
CA TYR A 23 5.87 12.95 8.97
C TYR A 23 6.32 12.14 10.18
N THR A 24 6.18 10.82 10.12
CA THR A 24 6.54 9.93 11.21
C THR A 24 7.26 8.70 10.70
N LEU A 25 8.45 8.44 11.25
CA LEU A 25 9.16 7.18 11.12
C LEU A 25 9.19 6.49 12.48
N LEU A 26 8.58 5.30 12.58
CA LEU A 26 8.68 4.42 13.73
C LEU A 26 9.65 3.28 13.40
N ALA A 27 10.81 3.25 14.05
CA ALA A 27 11.84 2.25 13.75
C ALA A 27 12.32 1.52 15.00
N ASN A 28 12.57 0.21 14.87
CA ASN A 28 13.11 -0.65 15.93
C ASN A 28 12.32 -0.53 17.25
N SER A 29 11.00 -0.41 17.16
CA SER A 29 10.13 -0.08 18.28
C SER A 29 9.04 -1.14 18.47
N THR A 30 8.55 -1.29 19.69
CA THR A 30 7.48 -2.24 20.02
C THR A 30 6.53 -1.67 21.07
N ASP A 31 5.29 -2.13 21.06
CA ASP A 31 4.25 -1.75 22.03
C ASP A 31 3.94 -0.24 22.00
N VAL A 32 3.70 0.32 20.81
CA VAL A 32 3.49 1.76 20.61
C VAL A 32 2.07 2.06 20.13
N LEU A 33 1.43 3.02 20.77
CA LEU A 33 0.16 3.58 20.33
C LEU A 33 0.35 4.98 19.79
N PHE A 34 -0.17 5.23 18.56
CA PHE A 34 -0.43 6.57 18.03
C PHE A 34 -1.94 6.81 17.99
N SER A 35 -2.41 7.92 18.53
CA SER A 35 -3.84 8.25 18.55
C SER A 35 -4.07 9.76 18.51
N GLY A 36 -5.08 10.21 17.76
CA GLY A 36 -5.42 11.62 17.72
C GLY A 36 -4.37 12.51 17.02
N ILE A 37 -3.68 11.99 16.00
CA ILE A 37 -2.67 12.75 15.27
C ILE A 37 -3.32 13.44 14.08
N ASP A 38 -3.09 14.74 13.96
CA ASP A 38 -3.56 15.54 12.84
C ASP A 38 -2.35 15.99 12.00
N ILE A 39 -2.25 15.43 10.78
CA ILE A 39 -1.20 15.71 9.81
C ILE A 39 -1.76 16.58 8.69
N PHE A 40 -1.10 17.70 8.44
CA PHE A 40 -1.40 18.53 7.28
C PHE A 40 -0.12 18.84 6.50
N GLY A 41 -0.05 18.28 5.28
CA GLY A 41 1.11 18.29 4.40
C GLY A 41 0.92 19.08 3.11
N GLY A 42 -0.07 19.95 3.02
CA GLY A 42 -0.31 20.75 1.83
C GLY A 42 0.89 21.62 1.44
N SER A 43 1.21 21.69 0.15
CA SER A 43 2.26 22.55 -0.36
C SER A 43 1.89 24.03 -0.23
N LYS A 44 2.85 24.86 0.18
CA LYS A 44 2.72 26.32 0.14
C LYS A 44 3.05 26.94 -1.22
N SER A 45 3.35 26.12 -2.21
CA SER A 45 3.66 26.51 -3.58
C SER A 45 2.75 25.80 -4.57
N LYS A 46 2.91 26.12 -5.87
CA LYS A 46 2.22 25.39 -6.96
C LYS A 46 2.72 23.95 -7.18
N ASN A 47 3.84 23.58 -6.56
CA ASN A 47 4.38 22.24 -6.67
C ASN A 47 3.80 21.37 -5.57
N PRO A 48 3.27 20.17 -5.86
CA PRO A 48 2.76 19.29 -4.82
C PRO A 48 3.87 18.82 -3.90
N ALA A 49 3.51 18.59 -2.64
CA ALA A 49 4.41 17.90 -1.71
C ALA A 49 4.57 16.43 -2.14
N LYS A 50 5.79 15.87 -1.94
CA LYS A 50 6.11 14.48 -2.28
C LYS A 50 6.81 13.82 -1.10
N ASN A 51 6.72 12.49 -1.03
CA ASN A 51 7.33 11.69 0.04
C ASN A 51 6.93 12.18 1.44
N THR A 52 5.70 12.62 1.57
CA THR A 52 5.16 13.13 2.84
C THR A 52 4.29 12.07 3.52
N ASP A 53 4.82 10.85 3.60
CA ASP A 53 4.17 9.71 4.25
C ASP A 53 3.72 10.07 5.66
N GLY A 54 2.50 9.70 6.04
CA GLY A 54 1.98 9.96 7.39
C GLY A 54 2.74 9.14 8.43
N TRP A 55 2.82 7.84 8.21
CA TRP A 55 3.65 6.92 9.01
C TRP A 55 4.41 5.96 8.14
N ASP A 56 5.70 5.81 8.42
CA ASP A 56 6.50 4.66 8.03
C ASP A 56 6.80 3.81 9.27
N THR A 57 6.47 2.52 9.24
CA THR A 57 6.90 1.57 10.26
C THR A 57 8.05 0.73 9.72
N TYR A 58 9.09 0.53 10.49
CA TYR A 58 10.29 -0.22 10.08
C TYR A 58 10.85 -1.01 11.24
N ARG A 59 11.02 -2.33 11.09
CA ARG A 59 11.52 -3.23 12.15
C ARG A 59 10.79 -3.00 13.47
N SER A 60 9.47 -2.89 13.41
CA SER A 60 8.63 -2.54 14.56
C SER A 60 7.44 -3.50 14.66
N SER A 61 6.98 -3.74 15.89
CA SER A 61 5.90 -4.69 16.14
C SER A 61 4.96 -4.24 17.26
N ASN A 62 3.77 -4.84 17.29
CA ASN A 62 2.73 -4.53 18.27
C ASN A 62 2.42 -3.03 18.33
N VAL A 63 2.03 -2.48 17.18
CA VAL A 63 1.77 -1.04 16.99
C VAL A 63 0.31 -0.81 16.69
N VAL A 64 -0.26 0.22 17.28
CA VAL A 64 -1.60 0.70 16.94
C VAL A 64 -1.50 2.14 16.45
N ILE A 65 -2.10 2.42 15.26
CA ILE A 65 -2.25 3.76 14.70
C ILE A 65 -3.75 3.99 14.52
N GLN A 66 -4.29 4.98 15.21
CA GLN A 66 -5.74 5.17 15.20
C GLN A 66 -6.22 6.61 15.35
N ASN A 67 -7.52 6.82 15.03
CA ASN A 67 -8.25 8.06 15.32
C ASN A 67 -7.53 9.32 14.83
N SER A 68 -7.02 9.30 13.60
CA SER A 68 -6.15 10.35 13.09
C SER A 68 -6.62 10.87 11.75
N HIS A 69 -6.25 12.10 11.43
CA HIS A 69 -6.55 12.77 10.17
C HIS A 69 -5.26 13.11 9.44
N ILE A 70 -5.16 12.75 8.16
CA ILE A 70 -3.96 12.86 7.36
C ILE A 70 -4.29 13.52 6.01
N ASP A 71 -3.74 14.68 5.78
CA ASP A 71 -3.71 15.36 4.49
C ASP A 71 -2.25 15.44 4.05
N ASN A 72 -1.87 14.64 3.05
CA ASN A 72 -0.49 14.49 2.64
C ASN A 72 -0.35 14.25 1.12
N GLY A 73 0.84 13.95 0.63
CA GLY A 73 1.11 13.71 -0.79
C GLY A 73 1.92 12.43 -1.03
N ASP A 74 1.82 11.45 -0.12
CA ASP A 74 2.38 10.10 -0.27
C ASP A 74 1.60 9.11 0.61
N ASP A 75 2.13 7.93 0.94
CA ASP A 75 1.39 6.91 1.70
C ASP A 75 0.78 7.48 3.00
N CYS A 76 -0.47 7.17 3.28
CA CYS A 76 -1.09 7.52 4.56
C CYS A 76 -0.41 6.75 5.70
N VAL A 77 -0.24 5.44 5.51
CA VAL A 77 0.59 4.57 6.34
C VAL A 77 1.34 3.62 5.42
N SER A 78 2.62 3.40 5.68
CA SER A 78 3.46 2.47 4.93
C SER A 78 4.18 1.50 5.86
N PHE A 79 3.88 0.20 5.69
CA PHE A 79 4.54 -0.88 6.42
C PHE A 79 5.82 -1.26 5.68
N LYS A 80 6.96 -0.71 6.12
CA LYS A 80 8.29 -1.00 5.57
C LYS A 80 8.84 -2.33 6.13
N PRO A 81 10.01 -2.80 5.68
CA PRO A 81 10.56 -4.09 6.08
C PRO A 81 10.51 -4.40 7.59
N ASN A 82 10.13 -5.62 7.90
CA ASN A 82 10.07 -6.18 9.25
C ASN A 82 9.08 -5.46 10.19
N SER A 83 7.92 -5.09 9.63
CA SER A 83 6.75 -4.57 10.35
C SER A 83 5.77 -5.70 10.61
N THR A 84 5.45 -5.98 11.88
CA THR A 84 4.56 -7.09 12.26
C THR A 84 3.60 -6.72 13.37
N ASP A 85 2.45 -7.40 13.41
CA ASP A 85 1.46 -7.25 14.49
C ASP A 85 0.99 -5.80 14.65
N ILE A 86 0.51 -5.20 13.55
CA ILE A 86 0.11 -3.79 13.51
C ILE A 86 -1.38 -3.65 13.22
N VAL A 87 -2.03 -2.78 13.97
CA VAL A 87 -3.42 -2.37 13.75
C VAL A 87 -3.46 -0.91 13.31
N VAL A 88 -4.14 -0.65 12.20
CA VAL A 88 -4.43 0.71 11.72
C VAL A 88 -5.94 0.86 11.62
N GLN A 89 -6.51 1.82 12.34
CA GLN A 89 -7.96 1.97 12.35
C GLN A 89 -8.46 3.40 12.53
N ASN A 90 -9.64 3.67 12.00
CA ASN A 90 -10.32 4.96 12.15
C ASN A 90 -9.45 6.13 11.64
N LEU A 91 -8.93 6.02 10.42
CA LEU A 91 -8.17 7.09 9.79
C LEU A 91 -8.99 7.80 8.71
N ILE A 92 -8.75 9.08 8.56
CA ILE A 92 -9.22 9.90 7.44
C ILE A 92 -7.99 10.36 6.68
N CYS A 93 -7.79 9.83 5.45
CA CYS A 93 -6.65 10.14 4.60
C CYS A 93 -7.12 10.91 3.37
N ASN A 94 -6.48 12.02 3.05
CA ASN A 94 -6.77 12.83 1.87
C ASN A 94 -5.48 13.14 1.10
N GLY A 95 -5.49 13.02 -0.23
CA GLY A 95 -4.34 13.27 -1.09
C GLY A 95 -3.24 12.20 -1.05
N SER A 96 -3.51 11.10 -0.38
CA SER A 96 -2.55 10.04 -0.07
C SER A 96 -2.27 9.10 -1.24
N HIS A 97 -1.27 8.22 -1.06
CA HIS A 97 -1.02 7.07 -1.94
C HIS A 97 -1.59 5.75 -1.38
N GLY A 98 -2.42 5.80 -0.35
CA GLY A 98 -3.10 4.64 0.23
C GLY A 98 -2.53 4.19 1.58
N ILE A 99 -3.08 3.09 2.09
CA ILE A 99 -2.48 2.31 3.17
C ILE A 99 -1.65 1.20 2.53
N SER A 100 -0.33 1.33 2.61
CA SER A 100 0.60 0.59 1.76
C SER A 100 1.45 -0.42 2.54
N VAL A 101 1.60 -1.61 1.99
CA VAL A 101 2.68 -2.53 2.35
C VAL A 101 3.87 -2.25 1.40
N GLY A 102 5.00 -1.86 1.96
CA GLY A 102 6.22 -1.73 1.18
C GLY A 102 6.67 -0.32 0.81
N SER A 103 7.53 -0.23 -0.19
CA SER A 103 7.95 -1.32 -1.10
C SER A 103 8.88 -2.31 -0.41
N LEU A 104 8.75 -3.59 -0.74
CA LEU A 104 9.52 -4.69 -0.19
C LEU A 104 10.27 -5.45 -1.30
N GLY A 105 11.36 -6.14 -0.94
CA GLY A 105 12.14 -6.94 -1.89
C GLY A 105 13.06 -6.11 -2.78
N GLN A 106 13.37 -4.87 -2.40
CA GLN A 106 14.19 -3.97 -3.21
C GLN A 106 15.65 -4.40 -3.29
N TYR A 107 16.22 -4.91 -2.21
CA TYR A 107 17.66 -5.15 -2.11
C TYR A 107 17.99 -6.64 -2.10
N LYS A 108 18.83 -7.06 -3.06
CA LYS A 108 19.30 -8.45 -3.15
C LYS A 108 20.05 -8.87 -1.87
N GLY A 109 19.65 -10.02 -1.33
CA GLY A 109 20.25 -10.56 -0.09
C GLY A 109 19.54 -10.10 1.18
N GLU A 110 18.65 -9.11 1.11
CA GLU A 110 17.81 -8.72 2.23
C GLU A 110 16.54 -9.60 2.31
N VAL A 111 16.04 -9.76 3.54
CA VAL A 111 14.80 -10.50 3.83
C VAL A 111 13.80 -9.56 4.47
N ASP A 112 12.74 -9.25 3.73
CA ASP A 112 11.71 -8.31 4.14
C ASP A 112 10.44 -9.07 4.57
N ILE A 113 9.98 -8.83 5.79
CA ILE A 113 8.78 -9.48 6.34
C ILE A 113 7.77 -8.41 6.73
N VAL A 114 6.54 -8.53 6.22
CA VAL A 114 5.37 -7.81 6.74
C VAL A 114 4.26 -8.81 6.98
N LYS A 115 3.81 -8.90 8.22
CA LYS A 115 2.76 -9.87 8.59
C LYS A 115 1.90 -9.45 9.76
N ASN A 116 0.72 -10.06 9.85
CA ASN A 116 -0.25 -9.80 10.91
C ASN A 116 -0.63 -8.32 10.95
N ILE A 117 -1.11 -7.81 9.82
CA ILE A 117 -1.56 -6.42 9.67
C ILE A 117 -3.08 -6.40 9.59
N TYR A 118 -3.70 -5.57 10.39
CA TYR A 118 -5.14 -5.36 10.35
C TYR A 118 -5.45 -3.87 10.14
N VAL A 119 -6.08 -3.56 9.03
CA VAL A 119 -6.49 -2.19 8.66
C VAL A 119 -8.01 -2.13 8.64
N ALA A 120 -8.61 -1.22 9.41
CA ALA A 120 -10.06 -1.14 9.50
C ALA A 120 -10.60 0.29 9.56
N ASN A 121 -11.79 0.48 8.98
CA ASN A 121 -12.54 1.73 9.06
C ASN A 121 -11.72 2.95 8.59
N ILE A 122 -11.32 2.93 7.32
CA ILE A 122 -10.55 4.00 6.67
C ILE A 122 -11.44 4.80 5.72
N SER A 123 -11.32 6.12 5.77
CA SER A 123 -11.83 7.02 4.74
C SER A 123 -10.66 7.52 3.90
N MET A 124 -10.66 7.21 2.60
CA MET A 124 -9.59 7.57 1.67
C MET A 124 -10.16 8.44 0.55
N SER A 125 -9.66 9.65 0.41
CA SER A 125 -10.16 10.61 -0.58
C SER A 125 -9.05 11.22 -1.42
N ASN A 126 -9.31 11.47 -2.72
CA ASN A 126 -8.39 12.13 -3.64
C ASN A 126 -6.99 11.50 -3.64
N ALA A 127 -6.95 10.19 -3.58
CA ALA A 127 -5.73 9.41 -3.39
C ALA A 127 -5.37 8.64 -4.67
N SER A 128 -4.12 8.18 -4.76
CA SER A 128 -3.79 7.25 -5.82
C SER A 128 -4.35 5.86 -5.54
N ASP A 129 -4.32 5.42 -4.29
CA ASP A 129 -4.77 4.08 -3.93
C ASP A 129 -5.56 4.06 -2.61
N GLY A 130 -6.37 3.02 -2.45
CA GLY A 130 -6.96 2.66 -1.17
C GLY A 130 -6.06 1.68 -0.41
N ALA A 131 -6.23 0.39 -0.64
CA ALA A 131 -5.33 -0.66 -0.16
C ALA A 131 -4.22 -0.92 -1.18
N ARG A 132 -2.97 -0.95 -0.73
CA ARG A 132 -1.83 -1.10 -1.64
C ARG A 132 -0.78 -2.07 -1.13
N ILE A 133 -0.28 -2.96 -2.00
CA ILE A 133 0.87 -3.83 -1.73
C ILE A 133 1.90 -3.67 -2.85
N LYS A 134 3.11 -3.24 -2.51
CA LYS A 134 4.21 -2.92 -3.42
C LYS A 134 5.41 -3.86 -3.18
N VAL A 135 5.68 -4.75 -4.12
CA VAL A 135 6.81 -5.68 -4.05
C VAL A 135 7.63 -5.59 -5.33
N TRP A 136 8.94 -5.57 -5.20
CA TRP A 136 9.88 -5.57 -6.30
C TRP A 136 10.01 -6.96 -6.93
N PRO A 137 10.22 -7.06 -8.25
CA PRO A 137 10.48 -8.31 -8.93
C PRO A 137 11.88 -8.86 -8.63
N GLY A 138 12.29 -9.93 -9.32
CA GLY A 138 13.63 -10.51 -9.22
C GLY A 138 14.72 -9.53 -9.69
N ALA A 139 15.96 -9.75 -9.23
CA ALA A 139 17.08 -8.82 -9.39
C ALA A 139 17.39 -8.43 -10.84
N SER A 140 17.20 -9.34 -11.79
CA SER A 140 17.46 -9.06 -13.23
C SER A 140 16.41 -8.17 -13.88
N SER A 141 15.39 -7.78 -13.15
CA SER A 141 14.34 -6.89 -13.58
C SER A 141 14.59 -5.41 -13.27
N ALA A 142 15.75 -5.05 -12.76
CA ALA A 142 16.10 -3.66 -12.44
C ALA A 142 15.94 -2.72 -13.63
N LEU A 143 15.53 -1.48 -13.40
CA LEU A 143 14.93 -0.66 -14.41
C LEU A 143 15.58 0.63 -14.80
N SER A 144 16.19 1.31 -13.91
CA SER A 144 16.79 2.60 -14.19
C SER A 144 18.09 2.76 -13.44
N GLU A 145 18.91 3.66 -13.93
CA GLU A 145 20.18 3.97 -13.27
C GLU A 145 19.99 4.48 -11.84
N ASP A 146 18.87 5.15 -11.57
CA ASP A 146 18.60 5.79 -10.28
C ASP A 146 17.70 4.98 -9.33
N LEU A 147 16.94 4.01 -9.85
CA LEU A 147 15.95 3.24 -9.10
C LEU A 147 16.14 1.74 -9.29
N GLN A 148 17.37 1.29 -9.22
CA GLN A 148 17.68 -0.13 -9.29
C GLN A 148 17.16 -0.82 -8.05
N GLY A 149 16.25 -1.78 -8.25
CA GLY A 149 15.67 -2.56 -7.18
C GLY A 149 15.24 -3.93 -7.65
N GLY A 150 15.12 -4.83 -6.68
CA GLY A 150 14.67 -6.19 -6.91
C GLY A 150 15.65 -7.26 -6.43
N GLY A 151 15.12 -8.47 -6.29
CA GLY A 151 15.88 -9.65 -5.88
C GLY A 151 16.03 -9.82 -4.37
N GLY A 152 15.43 -8.97 -3.55
CA GLY A 152 15.22 -9.26 -2.15
C GLY A 152 14.18 -10.37 -1.97
N SER A 153 14.19 -11.03 -0.81
CA SER A 153 13.30 -12.13 -0.46
C SER A 153 12.42 -11.80 0.74
N GLY A 154 11.51 -12.68 1.10
CA GLY A 154 10.68 -12.50 2.29
C GLY A 154 9.23 -12.88 2.11
N GLU A 155 8.37 -12.26 2.89
CA GLU A 155 6.93 -12.54 2.82
C GLU A 155 6.06 -11.33 3.21
N VAL A 156 4.92 -11.21 2.53
CA VAL A 156 3.75 -10.47 2.98
C VAL A 156 2.69 -11.50 3.31
N LYS A 157 2.24 -11.54 4.57
CA LYS A 157 1.33 -12.60 5.01
C LYS A 157 0.37 -12.15 6.10
N ASN A 158 -0.86 -12.69 6.06
CA ASN A 158 -1.90 -12.38 7.04
C ASN A 158 -2.12 -10.87 7.15
N VAL A 159 -2.59 -10.27 6.04
CA VAL A 159 -2.93 -8.85 5.94
C VAL A 159 -4.40 -8.71 5.62
N THR A 160 -5.12 -8.02 6.47
CA THR A 160 -6.55 -7.76 6.29
C THR A 160 -6.80 -6.26 6.15
N TYR A 161 -7.55 -5.90 5.09
CA TYR A 161 -8.16 -4.59 4.93
C TYR A 161 -9.68 -4.76 5.05
N ASP A 162 -10.29 -4.17 6.07
CA ASP A 162 -11.70 -4.31 6.38
C ASP A 162 -12.42 -2.96 6.55
N GLY A 163 -13.32 -2.66 5.65
CA GLY A 163 -14.10 -1.43 5.75
C GLY A 163 -13.34 -0.18 5.31
N MET A 164 -13.26 0.07 4.01
CA MET A 164 -12.71 1.30 3.46
C MET A 164 -13.75 2.05 2.63
N ILE A 165 -13.91 3.34 2.90
CA ILE A 165 -14.70 4.24 2.06
C ILE A 165 -13.73 5.00 1.18
N VAL A 166 -13.79 4.78 -0.13
CA VAL A 166 -12.94 5.45 -1.12
C VAL A 166 -13.74 6.50 -1.89
N ASN A 167 -13.14 7.67 -2.10
CA ASN A 167 -13.76 8.75 -2.85
C ASN A 167 -12.74 9.39 -3.78
N ASN A 168 -12.96 9.25 -5.10
CA ASN A 168 -12.05 9.78 -6.11
C ASN A 168 -10.61 9.25 -5.94
N VAL A 169 -10.44 7.93 -5.82
CA VAL A 169 -9.13 7.26 -5.80
C VAL A 169 -8.81 6.69 -7.18
N ASP A 170 -7.54 6.60 -7.56
CA ASP A 170 -7.19 6.05 -8.87
C ASP A 170 -7.44 4.54 -8.93
N TYR A 171 -7.01 3.80 -7.87
CA TYR A 171 -7.40 2.41 -7.64
C TYR A 171 -7.90 2.21 -6.20
N ALA A 172 -8.99 1.51 -6.02
CA ALA A 172 -9.41 1.10 -4.67
C ALA A 172 -8.48 0.03 -4.09
N ILE A 173 -7.93 -0.83 -4.95
CA ILE A 173 -7.05 -1.94 -4.58
C ILE A 173 -5.91 -2.03 -5.59
N GLU A 174 -4.67 -1.96 -5.10
CA GLU A 174 -3.47 -2.24 -5.88
C GLU A 174 -2.63 -3.34 -5.20
N ILE A 175 -2.35 -4.42 -5.91
CA ILE A 175 -1.37 -5.44 -5.51
C ILE A 175 -0.40 -5.59 -6.67
N THR A 176 0.88 -5.31 -6.45
CA THR A 176 1.89 -5.53 -7.48
C THR A 176 3.16 -6.17 -6.93
N GLN A 177 3.66 -7.18 -7.68
CA GLN A 177 5.02 -7.71 -7.54
C GLN A 177 5.94 -7.26 -8.68
N CYS A 178 5.48 -6.28 -9.45
CA CYS A 178 6.26 -5.66 -10.51
C CYS A 178 6.57 -4.18 -10.20
N TYR A 179 6.62 -3.82 -8.92
CA TYR A 179 6.87 -2.44 -8.51
C TYR A 179 8.18 -1.92 -9.07
N GLY A 180 8.16 -0.70 -9.62
CA GLY A 180 9.30 -0.11 -10.32
C GLY A 180 9.57 -0.68 -11.72
N GLN A 181 8.96 -1.80 -12.15
CA GLN A 181 9.15 -2.40 -13.47
C GLN A 181 7.98 -2.10 -14.40
N LYS A 182 8.24 -1.27 -15.42
CA LYS A 182 7.24 -0.90 -16.43
C LYS A 182 7.00 -2.02 -17.46
N ASN A 183 7.98 -2.88 -17.67
CA ASN A 183 7.87 -4.01 -18.59
C ASN A 183 7.39 -5.25 -17.87
N ILE A 184 6.10 -5.51 -17.92
CA ILE A 184 5.47 -6.65 -17.24
C ILE A 184 6.01 -8.00 -17.73
N THR A 185 6.36 -8.11 -19.01
CA THR A 185 6.97 -9.33 -19.54
C THR A 185 8.31 -9.60 -18.85
N LEU A 186 9.12 -8.57 -18.67
CA LEU A 186 10.40 -8.70 -17.97
C LEU A 186 10.21 -9.02 -16.49
N CYS A 187 9.22 -8.41 -15.84
CA CYS A 187 8.86 -8.76 -14.47
C CYS A 187 8.50 -10.24 -14.32
N ASN A 188 7.67 -10.77 -15.22
CA ASN A 188 7.24 -12.17 -15.21
C ASN A 188 8.38 -13.14 -15.56
N GLN A 189 9.38 -12.72 -16.34
CA GLN A 189 10.59 -13.51 -16.59
C GLN A 189 11.48 -13.65 -15.36
N PHE A 190 11.44 -12.67 -14.47
CA PHE A 190 12.20 -12.65 -13.22
C PHE A 190 11.28 -12.45 -12.02
N PRO A 191 10.50 -13.49 -11.65
CA PRO A 191 9.54 -13.38 -10.55
C PRO A 191 10.20 -12.95 -9.23
N SER A 192 9.43 -12.30 -8.40
CA SER A 192 9.86 -11.93 -7.06
C SER A 192 10.24 -13.15 -6.23
N ASN A 193 11.28 -13.01 -5.41
CA ASN A 193 11.63 -13.99 -4.38
C ASN A 193 10.85 -13.75 -3.07
N LEU A 194 9.97 -12.76 -3.05
CA LEU A 194 9.11 -12.43 -1.92
C LEU A 194 7.69 -12.93 -2.22
N THR A 195 7.10 -13.67 -1.29
CA THR A 195 5.74 -14.21 -1.44
C THR A 195 4.70 -13.25 -0.88
N ILE A 196 3.55 -13.18 -1.55
CA ILE A 196 2.33 -12.53 -1.04
C ILE A 196 1.29 -13.64 -0.81
N SER A 197 0.80 -13.77 0.42
CA SER A 197 -0.17 -14.81 0.76
C SER A 197 -1.08 -14.43 1.93
N ASP A 198 -2.24 -15.05 2.00
CA ASP A 198 -3.18 -14.87 3.11
C ASP A 198 -3.59 -13.39 3.25
N ILE A 199 -4.09 -12.83 2.15
CA ILE A 199 -4.55 -11.44 2.05
C ILE A 199 -6.07 -11.42 2.00
N GLU A 200 -6.70 -10.65 2.86
CA GLU A 200 -8.14 -10.44 2.84
C GLU A 200 -8.47 -8.95 2.65
N ILE A 201 -9.24 -8.63 1.61
CA ILE A 201 -9.73 -7.27 1.32
C ILE A 201 -11.23 -7.32 1.23
N LYS A 202 -11.91 -6.60 2.13
CA LYS A 202 -13.36 -6.68 2.22
C LYS A 202 -14.04 -5.38 2.66
N ASN A 203 -15.33 -5.29 2.33
CA ASN A 203 -16.19 -4.19 2.78
C ASN A 203 -15.74 -2.82 2.26
N PHE A 204 -15.32 -2.74 0.99
CA PHE A 204 -14.98 -1.46 0.35
C PHE A 204 -16.19 -0.89 -0.37
N LYS A 205 -16.35 0.43 -0.31
CA LYS A 205 -17.40 1.15 -1.04
C LYS A 205 -16.94 2.53 -1.48
N GLY A 206 -17.55 3.05 -2.53
CA GLY A 206 -17.32 4.43 -2.99
C GLY A 206 -16.99 4.52 -4.47
N THR A 207 -16.03 5.38 -4.84
CA THR A 207 -15.77 5.70 -6.25
C THR A 207 -14.29 5.82 -6.56
N THR A 208 -13.92 5.43 -7.80
CA THR A 208 -12.60 5.73 -8.37
C THR A 208 -12.60 7.03 -9.17
N SER A 209 -11.42 7.53 -9.50
CA SER A 209 -11.19 8.69 -10.36
C SER A 209 -11.38 8.33 -11.84
N LYS A 210 -11.28 9.35 -12.72
CA LYS A 210 -11.32 9.14 -14.17
C LYS A 210 -9.99 8.62 -14.75
N LYS A 211 -8.93 8.59 -13.97
CA LYS A 211 -7.56 8.37 -14.48
C LYS A 211 -7.38 7.02 -15.14
N TYR A 212 -7.93 5.97 -14.56
CA TYR A 212 -7.86 4.60 -15.06
C TYR A 212 -9.23 3.98 -15.38
N ASP A 213 -10.26 4.81 -15.53
CA ASP A 213 -11.59 4.34 -15.88
C ASP A 213 -11.53 3.37 -17.09
N PRO A 214 -12.15 2.19 -17.04
CA PRO A 214 -13.10 1.67 -16.07
C PRO A 214 -12.52 0.83 -14.93
N LEU A 215 -11.22 0.95 -14.66
CA LEU A 215 -10.55 0.12 -13.65
C LEU A 215 -10.82 0.66 -12.25
N ILE A 216 -11.16 -0.25 -11.33
CA ILE A 216 -11.27 0.00 -9.90
C ILE A 216 -10.14 -0.65 -9.10
N GLY A 217 -9.33 -1.51 -9.74
CA GLY A 217 -8.20 -2.16 -9.10
C GLY A 217 -7.17 -2.68 -10.10
N TYR A 218 -5.95 -2.88 -9.59
CA TYR A 218 -4.80 -3.40 -10.32
C TYR A 218 -4.15 -4.54 -9.53
N LEU A 219 -4.18 -5.76 -10.07
CA LEU A 219 -3.73 -6.98 -9.42
C LEU A 219 -2.70 -7.67 -10.31
N GLN A 220 -1.40 -7.34 -10.11
CA GLN A 220 -0.30 -7.82 -10.92
C GLN A 220 0.71 -8.57 -10.08
N CYS A 221 0.65 -9.89 -10.08
CA CYS A 221 1.70 -10.72 -9.53
C CYS A 221 2.79 -10.99 -10.56
N SER A 222 3.99 -11.32 -10.11
CA SER A 222 5.11 -11.68 -10.98
C SER A 222 5.03 -13.16 -11.41
N SER A 223 4.37 -13.99 -10.60
CA SER A 223 4.03 -15.38 -10.90
C SER A 223 2.90 -15.86 -9.98
N PRO A 224 2.00 -16.73 -10.44
CA PRO A 224 0.95 -17.31 -9.58
C PRO A 224 1.49 -18.12 -8.39
N SER A 225 2.72 -18.63 -8.49
CA SER A 225 3.32 -19.45 -7.43
C SER A 225 3.77 -18.64 -6.21
N VAL A 226 3.97 -17.34 -6.36
CA VAL A 226 4.44 -16.44 -5.29
C VAL A 226 3.38 -15.42 -4.83
N CYS A 227 2.14 -15.57 -5.31
CA CYS A 227 1.03 -14.68 -5.00
C CYS A 227 -0.25 -15.53 -4.93
N LYS A 228 -0.69 -15.86 -3.72
CA LYS A 228 -1.75 -16.86 -3.49
C LYS A 228 -2.60 -16.55 -2.27
N ASP A 229 -3.71 -17.25 -2.13
CA ASP A 229 -4.63 -17.13 -1.01
C ASP A 229 -5.07 -15.67 -0.79
N ILE A 230 -5.48 -15.01 -1.89
CA ILE A 230 -6.01 -13.65 -1.88
C ILE A 230 -7.53 -13.73 -1.94
N LYS A 231 -8.19 -13.08 -1.00
CA LYS A 231 -9.64 -13.00 -0.90
C LYS A 231 -10.10 -11.56 -1.02
N ILE A 232 -10.99 -11.31 -1.97
CA ILE A 232 -11.60 -10.00 -2.22
C ILE A 232 -13.12 -10.18 -2.15
N SER A 233 -13.79 -9.48 -1.25
CA SER A 233 -15.23 -9.68 -1.03
C SER A 233 -15.95 -8.40 -0.62
N ASN A 234 -17.24 -8.31 -0.96
CA ASN A 234 -18.09 -7.19 -0.62
C ASN A 234 -17.49 -5.84 -1.06
N ILE A 235 -17.18 -5.72 -2.35
CA ILE A 235 -16.63 -4.51 -2.97
C ILE A 235 -17.74 -3.81 -3.74
N ASP A 236 -18.19 -2.68 -3.24
CA ASP A 236 -19.16 -1.77 -3.89
C ASP A 236 -18.48 -0.44 -4.26
N VAL A 237 -17.42 -0.54 -5.05
CA VAL A 237 -16.70 0.60 -5.61
C VAL A 237 -17.08 0.78 -7.06
N LYS A 238 -17.41 2.01 -7.45
CA LYS A 238 -17.85 2.35 -8.79
C LYS A 238 -16.80 3.14 -9.54
N SER A 239 -16.51 2.70 -10.75
CA SER A 239 -15.77 3.50 -11.72
C SER A 239 -16.70 4.57 -12.34
N PRO A 240 -16.17 5.66 -12.89
CA PRO A 240 -16.99 6.70 -13.53
C PRO A 240 -17.88 6.19 -14.66
N SER A 241 -17.45 5.17 -15.41
CA SER A 241 -18.24 4.52 -16.47
C SER A 241 -19.24 3.46 -15.95
N GLY A 242 -19.08 3.01 -14.68
CA GLY A 242 -19.91 1.98 -14.07
C GLY A 242 -19.62 0.54 -14.54
N THR A 243 -18.47 0.31 -15.19
CA THR A 243 -18.08 -1.05 -15.65
C THR A 243 -17.32 -1.84 -14.57
N ASP A 244 -16.61 -1.15 -13.68
CA ASP A 244 -16.00 -1.66 -12.45
C ASP A 244 -15.08 -2.88 -12.66
N LEU A 245 -14.04 -2.73 -13.48
CA LEU A 245 -13.12 -3.79 -13.84
C LEU A 245 -11.85 -3.79 -13.00
N TYR A 246 -11.18 -4.93 -12.95
CA TYR A 246 -9.81 -5.09 -12.45
C TYR A 246 -8.85 -5.41 -13.60
N SER A 247 -7.67 -4.80 -13.60
CA SER A 247 -6.56 -5.27 -14.43
C SER A 247 -5.86 -6.39 -13.67
N CYS A 248 -5.85 -7.62 -14.23
CA CYS A 248 -5.29 -8.78 -13.55
C CYS A 248 -4.17 -9.39 -14.40
N GLY A 249 -3.04 -9.73 -13.74
CA GLY A 249 -1.93 -10.42 -14.40
C GLY A 249 -1.21 -11.36 -13.44
N SER A 250 -0.86 -12.55 -13.91
CA SER A 250 -0.10 -13.59 -13.18
C SER A 250 -0.63 -13.85 -11.76
N ILE A 251 -1.93 -13.79 -11.58
CA ILE A 251 -2.64 -14.05 -10.32
C ILE A 251 -3.71 -15.10 -10.58
N SER A 252 -4.02 -15.95 -9.62
CA SER A 252 -5.03 -16.99 -9.72
C SER A 252 -5.83 -17.11 -8.43
N GLY A 253 -7.00 -17.76 -8.52
CA GLY A 253 -7.90 -17.99 -7.37
C GLY A 253 -8.75 -16.78 -6.98
N ILE A 254 -8.86 -15.80 -7.90
CA ILE A 254 -9.70 -14.60 -7.72
C ILE A 254 -10.79 -14.47 -8.79
N GLU A 255 -10.88 -15.44 -9.70
CA GLU A 255 -11.71 -15.38 -10.92
C GLU A 255 -13.22 -15.24 -10.61
N ASP A 256 -13.66 -15.85 -9.52
CA ASP A 256 -15.04 -15.76 -9.05
C ASP A 256 -15.31 -14.58 -8.10
N GLN A 257 -14.28 -13.80 -7.79
CA GLN A 257 -14.36 -12.72 -6.80
C GLN A 257 -14.37 -11.33 -7.45
N VAL A 258 -13.72 -11.17 -8.60
CA VAL A 258 -13.59 -9.89 -9.30
C VAL A 258 -13.70 -10.06 -10.82
N HIS A 259 -14.15 -9.01 -11.49
CA HIS A 259 -14.21 -8.98 -12.96
C HIS A 259 -12.87 -8.52 -13.53
N CYS A 260 -12.02 -9.47 -13.90
CA CYS A 260 -10.72 -9.21 -14.50
C CYS A 260 -10.80 -8.85 -15.98
N THR A 261 -9.98 -7.91 -16.41
CA THR A 261 -9.64 -7.69 -17.82
C THR A 261 -8.14 -7.88 -18.02
N THR A 262 -7.76 -8.57 -19.10
CA THR A 262 -6.35 -8.72 -19.51
C THR A 262 -5.88 -7.59 -20.41
N ASN A 263 -6.80 -6.71 -20.86
CA ASN A 263 -6.52 -5.60 -21.76
C ASN A 263 -6.18 -4.29 -21.03
N GLY A 264 -6.03 -4.32 -19.72
CA GLY A 264 -5.65 -3.16 -18.92
C GLY A 264 -4.16 -2.84 -19.08
N THR A 265 -3.82 -2.00 -20.05
CA THR A 265 -2.43 -1.67 -20.44
C THR A 265 -1.80 -0.54 -19.65
N LYS A 266 -2.26 -0.20 -18.45
CA LYS A 266 -1.60 0.85 -17.67
C LYS A 266 -1.21 0.26 -16.32
N GLY A 267 0.10 0.12 -16.17
CA GLY A 267 0.70 -0.42 -14.96
C GLY A 267 0.35 0.38 -13.71
N GLY A 268 0.56 -0.26 -12.57
CA GLY A 268 0.43 0.36 -11.28
C GLY A 268 1.33 1.60 -11.13
N HIS A 269 1.11 2.34 -10.08
CA HIS A 269 1.93 3.51 -9.75
C HIS A 269 3.37 3.09 -9.44
N SER A 270 4.34 3.70 -10.10
CA SER A 270 5.78 3.49 -9.89
C SER A 270 6.36 4.62 -9.05
#